data_cbfdc559825ed4393eca6727684c5ed1
#
_entry.id   cbfdc559825ed4393eca6727684c5ed1
#
_cell.length_a   1.000
_cell.length_b   1.000
_cell.length_c   1.000
_cell.angle_alpha   90.00
_cell.angle_beta   90.00
_cell.angle_gamma   90.00
#
_symmetry.space_group_name_H-M   'P 1'
#
loop_
_entity.id
_entity.type
_entity.pdbx_description
1 polymer ?
#
loop_
_entity_poly.entity_id
_entity_poly.type
_entity_poly.pdbx_seq_one_letter_code
_entity_poly.pdbx_strand_id
1 'polypeptide(L)'
;ITGHLKMLDCDGNHRYPSHKAVDMYHHMKEDIRLFAQMGFKVYRLSIGWTRIFPNGDEQEPNQKGIAFYRSLFEECHKYGIEPLVTISHFDCPMHLIRQYGGWRNRGMIDSIFISVKPFLQNIRGW
;
A
#
# COMPACT_ATOMS: atom_id res chain seq x y z
N ILE A 1 12.26 7.27 -25.93
CA ILE A 1 11.87 8.33 -24.98
C ILE A 1 12.75 8.12 -23.76
N THR A 2 13.89 8.79 -23.70
CA THR A 2 14.77 8.81 -22.52
C THR A 2 14.24 9.88 -21.53
N GLY A 3 13.08 9.64 -20.95
CA GLY A 3 12.58 10.47 -19.86
C GLY A 3 13.38 10.15 -18.60
N HIS A 4 14.32 11.01 -18.25
CA HIS A 4 14.90 10.99 -16.93
C HIS A 4 13.79 11.36 -15.94
N LEU A 5 13.45 10.45 -15.02
CA LEU A 5 12.61 10.77 -13.89
C LEU A 5 13.34 11.86 -13.08
N LYS A 6 12.91 13.10 -13.24
CA LYS A 6 13.34 14.18 -12.35
C LYS A 6 12.61 13.99 -11.03
N MET A 7 13.31 13.52 -10.02
CA MET A 7 12.82 13.62 -8.66
C MET A 7 12.87 15.09 -8.26
N LEU A 8 11.72 15.65 -7.96
CA LEU A 8 11.64 16.97 -7.31
C LEU A 8 11.79 16.74 -5.80
N ASP A 9 12.87 17.22 -5.23
CA ASP A 9 13.02 17.24 -3.78
C ASP A 9 11.99 18.20 -3.20
N CYS A 10 11.31 17.78 -2.13
CA CYS A 10 10.41 18.66 -1.39
C CYS A 10 11.24 19.74 -0.71
N ASP A 11 10.95 21.01 -1.00
CA ASP A 11 11.52 22.10 -0.26
C ASP A 11 10.73 22.36 1.04
N GLY A 12 11.40 22.83 2.09
CA GLY A 12 10.77 23.13 3.38
C GLY A 12 9.81 24.33 3.38
N ASN A 13 9.70 25.04 2.26
CA ASN A 13 8.93 26.29 2.15
C ASN A 13 7.51 26.07 1.63
N HIS A 14 7.22 24.88 1.09
CA HIS A 14 5.92 24.54 0.53
C HIS A 14 5.21 23.45 1.34
N ARG A 15 3.88 23.58 1.47
CA ARG A 15 3.04 22.55 2.04
C ARG A 15 2.64 21.55 0.94
N TYR A 16 2.97 20.29 1.16
CA TYR A 16 2.59 19.20 0.28
C TYR A 16 1.40 18.42 0.89
N PRO A 17 0.16 18.62 0.40
CA PRO A 17 -1.02 17.97 0.99
C PRO A 17 -0.93 16.45 1.04
N SER A 18 -0.25 15.83 0.06
CA SER A 18 -0.05 14.38 -0.01
C SER A 18 0.78 13.79 1.13
N HIS A 19 1.58 14.61 1.84
CA HIS A 19 2.39 14.13 2.98
C HIS A 19 1.55 13.75 4.19
N LYS A 20 0.36 14.32 4.32
CA LYS A 20 -0.60 13.95 5.36
C LYS A 20 -1.85 13.29 4.77
N ALA A 21 -2.34 13.81 3.64
CA ALA A 21 -3.57 13.41 2.98
C ALA A 21 -4.75 13.33 4.00
N VAL A 22 -5.56 12.28 3.96
CA VAL A 22 -6.65 12.05 4.92
C VAL A 22 -6.20 11.31 6.17
N ASP A 23 -4.92 10.97 6.27
CA ASP A 23 -4.32 10.25 7.41
C ASP A 23 -5.08 8.97 7.80
N MET A 24 -5.53 8.21 6.80
CA MET A 24 -6.29 6.98 7.00
C MET A 24 -5.59 5.98 7.95
N TYR A 25 -4.27 6.03 8.02
CA TYR A 25 -3.52 5.13 8.91
C TYR A 25 -3.91 5.30 10.38
N HIS A 26 -4.13 6.52 10.83
CA HIS A 26 -4.49 6.81 12.22
C HIS A 26 -6.02 6.82 12.45
N HIS A 27 -6.82 7.04 11.41
CA HIS A 27 -8.28 7.18 11.49
C HIS A 27 -9.05 5.98 10.92
N MET A 28 -8.36 4.91 10.53
CA MET A 28 -8.89 3.76 9.79
C MET A 28 -10.21 3.22 10.33
N LYS A 29 -10.29 3.00 11.65
CA LYS A 29 -11.52 2.43 12.26
C LYS A 29 -12.70 3.39 12.20
N GLU A 30 -12.44 4.67 12.39
CA GLU A 30 -13.46 5.71 12.29
C GLU A 30 -13.95 5.85 10.86
N ASP A 31 -13.04 5.91 9.90
CA ASP A 31 -13.35 6.03 8.48
C ASP A 31 -14.19 4.84 7.99
N ILE A 32 -13.82 3.60 8.35
CA ILE A 32 -14.60 2.41 7.97
C ILE A 32 -15.99 2.43 8.60
N ARG A 33 -16.11 2.87 9.85
CA ARG A 33 -17.41 3.06 10.49
C ARG A 33 -18.27 4.07 9.74
N LEU A 34 -17.70 5.17 9.30
CA LEU A 34 -18.40 6.18 8.48
C LEU A 34 -18.82 5.60 7.12
N PHE A 35 -17.96 4.83 6.45
CA PHE A 35 -18.33 4.12 5.21
C PHE A 35 -19.53 3.19 5.41
N ALA A 36 -19.56 2.48 6.54
CA ALA A 36 -20.71 1.62 6.89
C ALA A 36 -22.00 2.43 7.08
N GLN A 37 -21.93 3.59 7.77
CA GLN A 37 -23.08 4.49 7.95
C GLN A 37 -23.57 5.07 6.61
N MET A 38 -22.66 5.30 5.66
CA MET A 38 -23.01 5.72 4.30
C MET A 38 -23.61 4.58 3.45
N GLY A 39 -23.62 3.35 3.96
CA GLY A 39 -24.19 2.19 3.28
C GLY A 39 -23.26 1.50 2.28
N PHE A 40 -21.96 1.78 2.31
CA PHE A 40 -20.99 1.14 1.42
C PHE A 40 -20.90 -0.37 1.69
N LYS A 41 -20.83 -1.15 0.60
CA LYS A 41 -20.72 -2.60 0.64
C LYS A 41 -19.36 -3.10 0.16
N VAL A 42 -18.63 -2.26 -0.54
CA VAL A 42 -17.28 -2.55 -1.05
C VAL A 42 -16.39 -1.34 -0.79
N TYR A 43 -15.19 -1.61 -0.29
CA TYR A 43 -14.17 -0.59 -0.13
C TYR A 43 -12.92 -0.96 -0.94
N ARG A 44 -12.68 -0.21 -2.03
CA ARG A 44 -11.49 -0.40 -2.84
C ARG A 44 -10.31 0.38 -2.26
N LEU A 45 -9.21 -0.31 -1.98
CA LEU A 45 -7.98 0.27 -1.45
C LEU A 45 -6.74 -0.33 -2.12
N SER A 46 -5.62 0.38 -2.00
CA SER A 46 -4.32 -0.14 -2.44
C SER A 46 -3.47 -0.53 -1.24
N ILE A 47 -2.70 -1.60 -1.40
CA ILE A 47 -1.64 -1.94 -0.45
C ILE A 47 -0.44 -1.04 -0.73
N GLY A 48 0.01 -0.27 0.25
CA GLY A 48 1.25 0.49 0.15
C GLY A 48 2.45 -0.45 0.21
N TRP A 49 3.11 -0.65 -0.91
CA TRP A 49 4.24 -1.59 -1.02
C TRP A 49 5.31 -1.31 0.03
N THR A 50 5.72 -0.04 0.16
CA THR A 50 6.74 0.39 1.14
C THR A 50 6.32 0.22 2.59
N ARG A 51 5.05 0.03 2.88
CA ARG A 51 4.57 -0.28 4.24
C ARG A 51 4.91 -1.71 4.64
N ILE A 52 4.94 -2.63 3.66
CA ILE A 52 5.22 -4.05 3.88
C ILE A 52 6.69 -4.36 3.59
N PHE A 53 7.22 -3.83 2.51
CA PHE A 53 8.61 -3.97 2.08
C PHE A 53 9.18 -2.58 1.76
N PRO A 54 9.78 -1.88 2.74
CA PRO A 54 10.25 -0.50 2.58
C PRO A 54 11.17 -0.26 1.39
N ASN A 55 12.08 -1.20 1.11
CA ASN A 55 12.96 -1.15 -0.07
C ASN A 55 12.40 -1.95 -1.25
N GLY A 56 11.55 -2.95 -0.98
CA GLY A 56 10.90 -3.79 -2.00
C GLY A 56 11.64 -5.08 -2.35
N ASP A 57 12.82 -5.30 -1.79
CA ASP A 57 13.66 -6.49 -1.99
C ASP A 57 14.07 -7.18 -0.67
N GLU A 58 13.43 -6.83 0.42
CA GLU A 58 13.61 -7.53 1.69
C GLU A 58 13.06 -8.96 1.59
N GLN A 59 13.68 -9.88 2.33
CA GLN A 59 13.22 -11.27 2.40
C GLN A 59 12.03 -11.45 3.35
N GLU A 60 11.91 -10.59 4.35
CA GLU A 60 10.86 -10.65 5.36
C GLU A 60 10.02 -9.38 5.36
N PRO A 61 8.69 -9.51 5.45
CA PRO A 61 7.80 -8.37 5.46
C PRO A 61 7.82 -7.64 6.82
N ASN A 62 7.57 -6.34 6.78
CA ASN A 62 7.34 -5.54 7.98
C ASN A 62 6.04 -6.00 8.68
N GLN A 63 6.19 -6.66 9.82
CA GLN A 63 5.08 -7.24 10.58
C GLN A 63 4.07 -6.18 11.05
N LYS A 64 4.50 -4.95 11.34
CA LYS A 64 3.58 -3.84 11.69
C LYS A 64 2.71 -3.46 10.51
N GLY A 65 3.27 -3.47 9.29
CA GLY A 65 2.52 -3.22 8.06
C GLY A 65 1.47 -4.32 7.81
N ILE A 66 1.85 -5.58 7.96
CA ILE A 66 0.92 -6.72 7.85
C ILE A 66 -0.22 -6.61 8.89
N ALA A 67 0.12 -6.34 10.15
CA ALA A 67 -0.86 -6.20 11.23
C ALA A 67 -1.86 -5.05 10.97
N PHE A 68 -1.41 -3.93 10.40
CA PHE A 68 -2.28 -2.84 10.02
C PHE A 68 -3.34 -3.27 8.99
N TYR A 69 -2.93 -3.91 7.90
CA TYR A 69 -3.88 -4.35 6.86
C TYR A 69 -4.82 -5.45 7.38
N ARG A 70 -4.33 -6.35 8.23
CA ARG A 70 -5.18 -7.33 8.89
C ARG A 70 -6.28 -6.64 9.70
N SER A 71 -5.92 -5.69 10.55
CA SER A 71 -6.88 -4.92 11.35
C SER A 71 -7.88 -4.14 10.48
N LEU A 72 -7.43 -3.62 9.33
CA LEU A 72 -8.29 -2.92 8.39
C LEU A 72 -9.33 -3.86 7.77
N PHE A 73 -8.93 -5.06 7.33
CA PHE A 73 -9.83 -6.03 6.75
C PHE A 73 -10.83 -6.57 7.79
N GLU A 74 -10.37 -6.86 9.02
CA GLU A 74 -11.22 -7.24 10.14
C GLU A 74 -12.29 -6.17 10.41
N GLU A 75 -11.91 -4.89 10.42
CA GLU A 75 -12.85 -3.81 10.61
C GLU A 75 -13.85 -3.68 9.45
N CYS A 76 -13.43 -3.86 8.20
CA CYS A 76 -14.33 -3.90 7.05
C CYS A 76 -15.37 -5.02 7.19
N HIS A 77 -14.93 -6.24 7.48
CA HIS A 77 -15.81 -7.41 7.62
C HIS A 77 -16.80 -7.26 8.77
N LYS A 78 -16.38 -6.66 9.88
CA LYS A 78 -17.25 -6.34 11.02
C LYS A 78 -18.49 -5.54 10.61
N TYR A 79 -18.36 -4.69 9.59
CA TYR A 79 -19.46 -3.88 9.05
C TYR A 79 -20.07 -4.43 7.76
N GLY A 80 -19.69 -5.61 7.33
CA GLY A 80 -20.17 -6.24 6.08
C GLY A 80 -19.72 -5.46 4.83
N ILE A 81 -18.53 -4.86 4.88
CA ILE A 81 -17.89 -4.19 3.76
C ILE A 81 -16.81 -5.12 3.19
N GLU A 82 -16.91 -5.45 1.90
CA GLU A 82 -15.93 -6.28 1.21
C GLU A 82 -14.72 -5.44 0.78
N PRO A 83 -13.49 -5.77 1.21
CA PRO A 83 -12.29 -5.07 0.75
C PRO A 83 -11.88 -5.53 -0.65
N LEU A 84 -11.85 -4.60 -1.62
CA LEU A 84 -11.34 -4.82 -2.96
C LEU A 84 -9.89 -4.31 -3.05
N VAL A 85 -8.94 -5.23 -3.00
CA VAL A 85 -7.52 -4.90 -2.86
C VAL A 85 -6.83 -4.70 -4.20
N THR A 86 -6.21 -3.53 -4.39
CA THR A 86 -5.24 -3.26 -5.46
C THR A 86 -3.83 -3.49 -4.94
N ILE A 87 -3.11 -4.44 -5.54
CA ILE A 87 -1.79 -4.87 -5.06
C ILE A 87 -0.73 -3.77 -5.22
N SER A 88 -0.74 -3.07 -6.35
CA SER A 88 0.17 -1.97 -6.64
C SER A 88 -0.55 -0.85 -7.37
N HIS A 89 -0.37 0.38 -6.93
CA HIS A 89 -0.99 1.56 -7.52
C HIS A 89 0.02 2.74 -7.54
N PHE A 90 1.02 2.65 -8.43
CA PHE A 90 2.08 3.64 -8.65
C PHE A 90 3.13 3.78 -7.52
N ASP A 91 3.00 3.06 -6.44
CA ASP A 91 3.82 3.17 -5.22
C ASP A 91 5.05 2.24 -5.22
N CYS A 92 5.77 2.19 -6.33
CA CYS A 92 7.00 1.39 -6.42
C CYS A 92 8.07 1.95 -5.46
N PRO A 93 8.68 1.09 -4.62
CA PRO A 93 9.77 1.50 -3.74
C PRO A 93 10.91 2.16 -4.51
N MET A 94 11.35 3.34 -4.05
CA MET A 94 12.41 4.10 -4.73
C MET A 94 13.73 3.36 -4.82
N HIS A 95 14.02 2.47 -3.88
CA HIS A 95 15.18 1.59 -3.94
C HIS A 95 15.15 0.72 -5.20
N LEU A 96 14.02 0.06 -5.51
CA LEU A 96 13.88 -0.76 -6.71
C LEU A 96 14.03 0.06 -8.00
N ILE A 97 13.58 1.31 -8.01
CA ILE A 97 13.75 2.21 -9.15
C ILE A 97 15.23 2.55 -9.34
N ARG A 98 15.92 2.90 -8.25
CA ARG A 98 17.34 3.33 -8.30
C ARG A 98 18.29 2.17 -8.62
N GLN A 99 18.07 1.02 -8.01
CA GLN A 99 18.97 -0.14 -8.15
C GLN A 99 18.68 -0.96 -9.42
N TYR A 100 17.41 -1.12 -9.76
CA TYR A 100 17.00 -2.07 -10.80
C TYR A 100 16.29 -1.41 -11.98
N GLY A 101 16.06 -0.09 -11.96
CA GLY A 101 15.33 0.62 -13.02
C GLY A 101 13.80 0.46 -12.96
N GLY A 102 13.27 -0.06 -11.85
CA GLY A 102 11.83 -0.22 -11.61
C GLY A 102 11.17 -1.11 -12.66
N TRP A 103 9.95 -0.78 -13.07
CA TRP A 103 9.13 -1.53 -14.03
C TRP A 103 9.77 -1.75 -15.43
N ARG A 104 10.92 -1.16 -15.70
CA ARG A 104 11.70 -1.40 -16.92
C ARG A 104 12.55 -2.66 -16.85
N ASN A 105 12.66 -3.28 -15.67
CA ASN A 105 13.43 -4.49 -15.41
C ASN A 105 12.50 -5.67 -15.10
N ARG A 106 12.74 -6.82 -15.73
CA ARG A 106 11.96 -8.06 -15.48
C ARG A 106 12.06 -8.56 -14.05
N GLY A 107 13.15 -8.27 -13.31
CA GLY A 107 13.30 -8.60 -11.90
C GLY A 107 12.21 -8.00 -10.99
N MET A 108 11.49 -6.99 -11.48
CA MET A 108 10.30 -6.46 -10.79
C MET A 108 9.17 -7.49 -10.64
N ILE A 109 9.13 -8.52 -11.51
CA ILE A 109 8.16 -9.61 -11.43
C ILE A 109 8.39 -10.40 -10.14
N ASP A 110 9.66 -10.72 -9.85
CA ASP A 110 10.02 -11.46 -8.64
C ASP A 110 9.77 -10.61 -7.39
N SER A 111 10.13 -9.32 -7.43
CA SER A 111 9.90 -8.39 -6.32
C SER A 111 8.41 -8.24 -5.98
N ILE A 112 7.53 -8.08 -6.98
CA ILE A 112 6.10 -7.99 -6.74
C ILE A 112 5.52 -9.32 -6.25
N PHE A 113 6.03 -10.45 -6.77
CA PHE A 113 5.58 -11.77 -6.34
C PHE A 113 5.91 -12.02 -4.87
N ILE A 114 7.13 -11.66 -4.44
CA ILE A 114 7.54 -11.71 -3.04
C ILE A 114 6.65 -10.82 -2.18
N SER A 115 6.33 -9.61 -2.64
CA SER A 115 5.51 -8.66 -1.88
C SER A 115 4.07 -9.11 -1.69
N VAL A 116 3.51 -9.85 -2.65
CA VAL A 116 2.12 -10.34 -2.62
C VAL A 116 1.95 -11.60 -1.78
N LYS A 117 2.98 -12.46 -1.76
CA LYS A 117 2.92 -13.77 -1.08
C LYS A 117 2.46 -13.70 0.39
N PRO A 118 2.97 -12.79 1.25
CA PRO A 118 2.51 -12.68 2.63
C PRO A 118 1.02 -12.34 2.74
N PHE A 119 0.50 -11.52 1.83
CA PHE A 119 -0.93 -11.21 1.80
C PHE A 119 -1.76 -12.44 1.46
N LEU A 120 -1.42 -13.13 0.38
CA LEU A 120 -2.15 -14.33 -0.04
C LEU A 120 -2.12 -15.43 1.02
N GLN A 121 -1.06 -15.55 1.80
CA GLN A 121 -0.95 -16.50 2.89
C GLN A 121 -1.76 -16.10 4.12
N ASN A 122 -1.83 -14.81 4.43
CA ASN A 122 -2.52 -14.29 5.61
C ASN A 122 -4.03 -14.02 5.35
N ILE A 123 -4.46 -13.96 4.08
CA ILE A 123 -5.86 -13.78 3.67
C ILE A 123 -6.56 -15.13 3.49
N ARG A 124 -5.86 -16.26 3.47
CA ARG A 124 -6.47 -17.60 3.43
C ARG A 124 -7.21 -17.86 4.74
N GLY A 125 -8.50 -17.58 4.74
CA GLY A 125 -9.39 -17.71 5.90
C GLY A 125 -10.35 -16.54 6.06
N TRP A 126 -10.32 -15.62 5.12
CA TRP A 126 -11.27 -14.50 5.04
C TRP A 126 -12.31 -14.73 3.96
#